data_6f3de3b2f2fa398ebaff92f07efb7647
#
_entry.id   6f3de3b2f2fa398ebaff92f07efb7647
#
_cell.length_a   1.000
_cell.length_b   1.000
_cell.length_c   1.000
_cell.angle_alpha   90.00
_cell.angle_beta   90.00
_cell.angle_gamma   90.00
#
_symmetry.space_group_name_H-M   'P 1'
#
loop_
_entity.id
_entity.type
_entity.pdbx_description
1 polymer ?
#
loop_
_entity_poly.entity_id
_entity_poly.type
_entity_poly.pdbx_seq_one_letter_code
_entity_poly.pdbx_strand_id
1 'polypeptide(L)'
;MARIFSLVNQKGGVGKTTTAINLGAYLGYFGQRVLLVDLDPQANATSSLGIEKHTVKHSTYEVLIGSQPIAPNILHNPRLKISLLPSSPSLAGAEIELIDLDNREYLLKRALTNISDRYDYILIDCPPSLSLLTVNGLI
;
A
#
# COMPACT_ATOMS: atom_id res chain seq x y z
N MET A 1 6.22 6.36 -16.25
CA MET A 1 5.50 6.70 -15.02
C MET A 1 4.38 5.71 -14.79
N ALA A 2 4.27 5.23 -13.59
CA ALA A 2 3.24 4.23 -13.24
C ALA A 2 1.83 4.83 -13.27
N ARG A 3 0.87 4.00 -13.67
CA ARG A 3 -0.55 4.31 -13.45
C ARG A 3 -0.92 3.89 -12.05
N ILE A 4 -1.57 4.77 -11.31
CA ILE A 4 -1.91 4.57 -9.90
C ILE A 4 -3.42 4.44 -9.77
N PHE A 5 -3.87 3.34 -9.15
CA PHE A 5 -5.28 3.09 -8.89
C PHE A 5 -5.47 2.85 -7.39
N SER A 6 -6.43 3.56 -6.81
CA SER A 6 -6.79 3.38 -5.40
C SER A 6 -8.10 2.61 -5.31
N LEU A 7 -8.12 1.58 -4.46
CA LEU A 7 -9.31 0.79 -4.21
C LEU A 7 -9.90 1.21 -2.88
N VAL A 8 -11.10 1.76 -2.92
CA VAL A 8 -11.77 2.38 -1.77
C VAL A 8 -13.13 1.75 -1.58
N ASN A 9 -13.48 1.42 -0.33
CA ASN A 9 -14.80 0.93 0.01
C ASN A 9 -15.09 1.25 1.47
N GLN A 10 -16.10 2.08 1.72
CA GLN A 10 -16.47 2.51 3.07
C GLN A 10 -17.06 1.38 3.92
N LYS A 11 -17.62 0.36 3.30
CA LYS A 11 -18.24 -0.74 4.04
C LYS A 11 -17.26 -1.79 4.52
N GLY A 12 -16.02 -1.68 4.12
CA GLY A 12 -15.03 -2.68 4.44
C GLY A 12 -15.34 -4.03 3.79
N GLY A 13 -14.46 -4.98 3.97
CA GLY A 13 -14.70 -6.32 3.52
C GLY A 13 -13.67 -6.89 2.58
N VAL A 14 -13.76 -8.19 2.42
CA VAL A 14 -12.77 -9.02 1.73
C VAL A 14 -12.75 -8.76 0.22
N GLY A 15 -13.87 -8.34 -0.35
CA GLY A 15 -14.00 -8.17 -1.80
C GLY A 15 -13.05 -7.13 -2.38
N LYS A 16 -12.83 -6.03 -1.65
CA LYS A 16 -11.93 -4.98 -2.11
C LYS A 16 -10.48 -5.48 -2.20
N THR A 17 -10.00 -6.12 -1.15
CA THR A 17 -8.64 -6.67 -1.09
C THR A 17 -8.47 -7.78 -2.13
N THR A 18 -9.45 -8.68 -2.25
CA THR A 18 -9.42 -9.75 -3.24
C THR A 18 -9.32 -9.17 -4.66
N THR A 19 -10.08 -8.11 -4.94
CA THR A 19 -10.03 -7.44 -6.24
C THR A 19 -8.64 -6.86 -6.51
N ALA A 20 -8.04 -6.21 -5.51
CA ALA A 20 -6.70 -5.63 -5.66
C ALA A 20 -5.66 -6.71 -6.00
N ILE A 21 -5.69 -7.82 -5.26
CA ILE A 21 -4.73 -8.90 -5.47
C ILE A 21 -4.94 -9.57 -6.82
N ASN A 22 -6.20 -9.85 -7.20
CA ASN A 22 -6.51 -10.48 -8.47
C ASN A 22 -6.13 -9.59 -9.65
N LEU A 23 -6.40 -8.30 -9.56
CA LEU A 23 -6.00 -7.35 -10.59
C LEU A 23 -4.48 -7.29 -10.72
N GLY A 24 -3.78 -7.21 -9.59
CA GLY A 24 -2.32 -7.18 -9.60
C GLY A 24 -1.71 -8.45 -10.20
N ALA A 25 -2.23 -9.61 -9.82
CA ALA A 25 -1.76 -10.89 -10.34
C ALA A 25 -2.04 -11.03 -11.84
N TYR A 26 -3.21 -10.58 -12.29
CA TYR A 26 -3.57 -10.57 -13.71
C TYR A 26 -2.59 -9.72 -14.51
N LEU A 27 -2.33 -8.49 -14.05
CA LEU A 27 -1.39 -7.60 -14.72
C LEU A 27 0.03 -8.17 -14.73
N GLY A 28 0.46 -8.74 -13.62
CA GLY A 28 1.77 -9.37 -13.52
C GLY A 28 1.94 -10.55 -14.45
N TYR A 29 0.88 -11.34 -14.61
CA TYR A 29 0.87 -12.47 -15.54
C TYR A 29 1.13 -12.00 -16.98
N PHE A 30 0.64 -10.83 -17.35
CA PHE A 30 0.86 -10.26 -18.68
C PHE A 30 2.12 -9.40 -18.78
N GLY A 31 3.04 -9.56 -17.85
CA GLY A 31 4.37 -8.93 -17.94
C GLY A 31 4.45 -7.51 -17.41
N GLN A 32 3.37 -7.00 -16.80
CA GLN A 32 3.40 -5.67 -16.21
C GLN A 32 4.10 -5.70 -14.85
N ARG A 33 4.83 -4.63 -14.54
CA ARG A 33 5.47 -4.48 -13.24
C ARG A 33 4.48 -3.82 -12.29
N VAL A 34 4.06 -4.55 -11.25
CA VAL A 34 2.97 -4.14 -10.37
C VAL A 34 3.46 -4.02 -8.93
N LEU A 35 3.16 -2.89 -8.30
CA LEU A 35 3.31 -2.70 -6.86
C LEU A 35 1.93 -2.59 -6.23
N LEU A 36 1.69 -3.39 -5.20
CA LEU A 36 0.51 -3.27 -4.36
C LEU A 36 0.93 -2.60 -3.05
N VAL A 37 0.29 -1.48 -2.72
CA VAL A 37 0.52 -0.76 -1.47
C VAL A 37 -0.64 -1.06 -0.53
N ASP A 38 -0.35 -1.71 0.59
CA ASP A 38 -1.35 -2.01 1.61
C ASP A 38 -1.40 -0.86 2.61
N LEU A 39 -2.46 -0.07 2.51
CA LEU A 39 -2.66 1.12 3.36
C LEU A 39 -3.67 0.86 4.48
N ASP A 40 -4.16 -0.37 4.60
CA ASP A 40 -5.16 -0.74 5.59
C ASP A 40 -4.47 -1.30 6.84
N PRO A 41 -4.72 -0.73 8.05
CA PRO A 41 -4.15 -1.25 9.29
C PRO A 41 -4.47 -2.72 9.56
N GLN A 42 -5.58 -3.23 9.03
CA GLN A 42 -5.94 -4.65 9.17
C GLN A 42 -5.01 -5.56 8.37
N ALA A 43 -4.28 -5.01 7.40
CA ALA A 43 -3.26 -5.72 6.64
C ALA A 43 -3.80 -6.96 5.91
N ASN A 44 -5.02 -6.87 5.37
CA ASN A 44 -5.62 -8.00 4.66
C ASN A 44 -4.85 -8.37 3.39
N ALA A 45 -4.41 -7.39 2.61
CA ALA A 45 -3.61 -7.66 1.42
C ALA A 45 -2.26 -8.28 1.80
N THR A 46 -1.62 -7.77 2.84
CA THR A 46 -0.35 -8.29 3.35
C THR A 46 -0.51 -9.76 3.75
N SER A 47 -1.53 -10.06 4.56
CA SER A 47 -1.78 -11.43 5.02
C SER A 47 -2.12 -12.37 3.86
N SER A 48 -2.91 -11.91 2.89
CA SER A 48 -3.31 -12.71 1.74
C SER A 48 -2.13 -13.08 0.84
N LEU A 49 -1.07 -12.29 0.86
CA LEU A 49 0.16 -12.60 0.12
C LEU A 49 1.15 -13.43 0.93
N GLY A 50 0.73 -13.95 2.07
CA GLY A 50 1.53 -14.87 2.87
C GLY A 50 2.48 -14.19 3.85
N ILE A 51 2.33 -12.88 4.07
CA ILE A 51 3.17 -12.15 5.01
C ILE A 51 2.44 -12.03 6.34
N GLU A 52 3.08 -12.47 7.43
CA GLU A 52 2.53 -12.31 8.77
C GLU A 52 2.69 -10.85 9.20
N LYS A 53 1.56 -10.15 9.38
CA LYS A 53 1.59 -8.70 9.62
C LYS A 53 2.34 -8.29 10.89
N HIS A 54 2.40 -9.15 11.89
CA HIS A 54 3.12 -8.86 13.14
C HIS A 54 4.63 -9.03 13.01
N THR A 55 5.11 -9.67 11.95
CA THR A 55 6.55 -9.84 11.68
C THR A 55 7.10 -8.80 10.72
N VAL A 56 6.26 -7.93 10.18
CA VAL A 56 6.69 -6.87 9.26
C VAL A 56 7.52 -5.87 10.05
N LYS A 57 8.79 -5.74 9.66
CA LYS A 57 9.72 -4.88 10.36
C LYS A 57 9.50 -3.41 10.02
N HIS A 58 9.36 -3.12 8.74
CA HIS A 58 9.08 -1.78 8.25
C HIS A 58 7.95 -1.86 7.24
N SER A 59 6.88 -1.13 7.51
CA SER A 59 5.65 -1.18 6.75
C SER A 59 5.36 0.15 6.08
N THR A 60 4.22 0.25 5.44
CA THR A 60 3.69 1.52 4.94
C THR A 60 3.71 2.60 6.02
N TYR A 61 3.51 2.22 7.30
CA TYR A 61 3.57 3.16 8.42
C TYR A 61 4.90 3.92 8.46
N GLU A 62 6.03 3.19 8.51
CA GLU A 62 7.36 3.81 8.58
C GLU A 62 7.67 4.65 7.35
N VAL A 63 7.18 4.22 6.19
CA VAL A 63 7.36 4.98 4.95
C VAL A 63 6.59 6.31 5.03
N LEU A 64 5.35 6.30 5.51
CA LEU A 64 4.55 7.51 5.62
C LEU A 64 5.13 8.53 6.59
N ILE A 65 5.57 8.07 7.76
CA ILE A 65 6.16 8.99 8.74
C ILE A 65 7.57 9.42 8.38
N GLY A 66 8.14 8.88 7.30
CA GLY A 66 9.46 9.28 6.79
C GLY A 66 10.64 8.67 7.51
N SER A 67 10.41 7.66 8.39
CA SER A 67 11.51 7.02 9.11
C SER A 67 12.25 5.98 8.28
N GLN A 68 11.64 5.51 7.18
CA GLN A 68 12.23 4.52 6.30
C GLN A 68 11.97 4.87 4.83
N PRO A 69 12.95 4.66 3.94
CA PRO A 69 12.72 4.80 2.51
C PRO A 69 11.83 3.66 2.00
N ILE A 70 11.10 3.92 0.92
CA ILE A 70 10.15 2.94 0.40
C ILE A 70 10.85 1.74 -0.27
N ALA A 71 11.87 1.98 -1.09
CA ALA A 71 12.43 0.94 -1.96
C ALA A 71 12.94 -0.31 -1.21
N PRO A 72 13.75 -0.19 -0.13
CA PRO A 72 14.27 -1.38 0.55
C PRO A 72 13.20 -2.19 1.28
N ASN A 73 12.02 -1.63 1.46
CA ASN A 73 10.95 -2.27 2.24
C ASN A 73 9.87 -2.89 1.35
N ILE A 74 10.05 -2.88 0.05
CA ILE A 74 9.17 -3.54 -0.89
C ILE A 74 9.53 -5.01 -0.96
N LEU A 75 8.53 -5.87 -0.80
CA LEU A 75 8.68 -7.32 -0.87
C LEU A 75 8.17 -7.81 -2.23
N HIS A 76 8.82 -8.82 -2.80
CA HIS A 76 8.41 -9.37 -4.07
C HIS A 76 7.80 -10.75 -3.91
N ASN A 77 6.64 -10.99 -4.52
CA ASN A 77 6.00 -12.30 -4.56
C ASN A 77 6.23 -12.92 -5.95
N PRO A 78 7.17 -13.87 -6.07
CA PRO A 78 7.50 -14.41 -7.39
C PRO A 78 6.40 -15.28 -7.99
N ARG A 79 5.54 -15.87 -7.15
CA ARG A 79 4.45 -16.71 -7.64
C ARG A 79 3.38 -15.89 -8.34
N LEU A 80 2.99 -14.76 -7.76
CA LEU A 80 1.98 -13.88 -8.32
C LEU A 80 2.58 -12.77 -9.19
N LYS A 81 3.90 -12.66 -9.20
CA LYS A 81 4.65 -11.65 -9.98
C LYS A 81 4.25 -10.22 -9.64
N ILE A 82 3.99 -9.96 -8.36
CA ILE A 82 3.70 -8.63 -7.86
C ILE A 82 4.63 -8.29 -6.70
N SER A 83 4.86 -7.00 -6.53
CA SER A 83 5.59 -6.46 -5.38
C SER A 83 4.59 -5.89 -4.38
N LEU A 84 4.96 -5.89 -3.12
CA LEU A 84 4.10 -5.44 -2.02
C LEU A 84 4.86 -4.48 -1.11
N LEU A 85 4.24 -3.34 -0.81
CA LEU A 85 4.61 -2.56 0.36
C LEU A 85 3.66 -2.99 1.48
N PRO A 86 4.13 -3.74 2.48
CA PRO A 86 3.24 -4.36 3.45
C PRO A 86 2.71 -3.36 4.48
N SER A 87 1.52 -3.65 5.00
CA SER A 87 0.95 -2.95 6.13
C SER A 87 1.34 -3.62 7.44
N SER A 88 1.07 -2.93 8.55
CA SER A 88 1.20 -3.48 9.89
C SER A 88 0.15 -2.84 10.80
N PRO A 89 -0.10 -3.44 12.00
CA PRO A 89 -1.03 -2.84 12.95
C PRO A 89 -0.64 -1.42 13.39
N SER A 90 0.61 -1.04 13.25
CA SER A 90 1.09 0.31 13.57
C SER A 90 0.37 1.41 12.80
N LEU A 91 -0.18 1.09 11.61
CA LEU A 91 -0.96 2.06 10.84
C LEU A 91 -2.20 2.54 11.57
N ALA A 92 -2.73 1.78 12.52
CA ALA A 92 -3.91 2.20 13.28
C ALA A 92 -3.65 3.48 14.08
N GLY A 93 -2.41 3.70 14.52
CA GLY A 93 -2.03 4.93 15.22
C GLY A 93 -1.58 6.06 14.31
N ALA A 94 -1.40 5.78 13.02
CA ALA A 94 -0.85 6.76 12.08
C ALA A 94 -1.73 7.99 11.92
N GLU A 95 -3.05 7.83 12.02
CA GLU A 95 -3.98 8.94 11.90
C GLU A 95 -3.65 10.09 12.85
N ILE A 96 -3.28 9.74 14.08
CA ILE A 96 -2.94 10.73 15.10
C ILE A 96 -1.53 11.28 14.86
N GLU A 97 -0.59 10.42 14.55
CA GLU A 97 0.80 10.80 14.36
C GLU A 97 1.01 11.69 13.14
N LEU A 98 0.25 11.46 12.06
CA LEU A 98 0.39 12.20 10.83
C LEU A 98 -0.20 13.61 10.90
N ILE A 99 -1.09 13.88 11.86
CA ILE A 99 -1.76 15.19 11.99
C ILE A 99 -0.74 16.34 12.07
N ASP A 100 0.35 16.13 12.77
CA ASP A 100 1.35 17.18 13.01
C ASP A 100 2.41 17.28 11.92
N LEU A 101 2.35 16.43 10.90
CA LEU A 101 3.33 16.45 9.82
C LEU A 101 2.91 17.41 8.71
N ASP A 102 3.90 18.12 8.16
CA ASP A 102 3.70 18.99 7.01
C ASP A 102 3.31 18.15 5.78
N ASN A 103 2.36 18.67 5.00
CA ASN A 103 1.89 18.01 3.77
C ASN A 103 1.39 16.60 4.02
N ARG A 104 0.69 16.40 5.15
CA ARG A 104 0.25 15.06 5.60
C ARG A 104 -0.63 14.32 4.59
N GLU A 105 -1.34 15.05 3.72
CA GLU A 105 -2.18 14.43 2.69
C GLU A 105 -1.38 13.87 1.52
N TYR A 106 -0.12 14.27 1.38
CA TYR A 106 0.73 13.96 0.23
C TYR A 106 1.89 13.03 0.57
N LEU A 107 1.91 12.43 1.75
CA LEU A 107 3.06 11.64 2.20
C LEU A 107 3.29 10.41 1.34
N LEU A 108 2.21 9.70 1.00
CA LEU A 108 2.30 8.53 0.13
C LEU A 108 2.71 8.93 -1.29
N LYS A 109 2.12 9.98 -1.82
CA LYS A 109 2.46 10.47 -3.16
C LYS A 109 3.95 10.79 -3.25
N ARG A 110 4.48 11.46 -2.23
CA ARG A 110 5.90 11.82 -2.19
C ARG A 110 6.78 10.56 -2.17
N ALA A 111 6.43 9.58 -1.36
CA ALA A 111 7.17 8.33 -1.28
C ALA A 111 7.14 7.58 -2.61
N LEU A 112 5.99 7.50 -3.27
CA LEU A 112 5.83 6.79 -4.53
C LEU A 112 6.56 7.46 -5.69
N THR A 113 6.74 8.78 -5.64
CA THR A 113 7.45 9.51 -6.69
C THR A 113 8.85 8.94 -6.93
N ASN A 114 9.51 8.49 -5.88
CA ASN A 114 10.89 7.99 -5.97
C ASN A 114 11.00 6.64 -6.67
N ILE A 115 9.90 5.89 -6.80
CA ILE A 115 9.94 4.53 -7.35
C ILE A 115 8.94 4.32 -8.49
N SER A 116 8.22 5.37 -8.90
CA SER A 116 7.15 5.21 -9.90
C SER A 116 7.67 4.71 -11.25
N ASP A 117 8.92 5.01 -11.60
CA ASP A 117 9.51 4.55 -12.87
C ASP A 117 9.84 3.07 -12.87
N ARG A 118 9.81 2.42 -11.72
CA ARG A 118 10.09 0.98 -11.58
C ARG A 118 8.86 0.12 -11.85
N TYR A 119 7.68 0.74 -11.90
CA TYR A 119 6.40 0.02 -12.01
C TYR A 119 5.56 0.58 -13.15
N ASP A 120 4.77 -0.31 -13.75
CA ASP A 120 3.77 0.07 -14.74
C ASP A 120 2.45 0.41 -14.07
N TYR A 121 2.14 -0.27 -12.96
CA TYR A 121 0.94 -0.05 -12.17
C TYR A 121 1.25 -0.06 -10.69
N ILE A 122 0.62 0.85 -9.96
CA ILE A 122 0.63 0.88 -8.50
C ILE A 122 -0.81 0.83 -8.03
N LEU A 123 -1.15 -0.21 -7.28
CA LEU A 123 -2.49 -0.42 -6.74
C LEU A 123 -2.45 -0.13 -5.25
N ILE A 124 -3.34 0.73 -4.77
CA ILE A 124 -3.38 1.12 -3.36
C ILE A 124 -4.66 0.57 -2.74
N ASP A 125 -4.50 -0.32 -1.75
CA ASP A 125 -5.61 -0.89 -0.99
C ASP A 125 -5.86 -0.01 0.22
N CYS A 126 -6.89 0.86 0.13
CA CYS A 126 -7.22 1.83 1.16
C CYS A 126 -8.05 1.23 2.28
N PRO A 127 -7.97 1.77 3.51
CA PRO A 127 -8.82 1.32 4.60
C PRO A 127 -10.30 1.66 4.35
N PRO A 128 -11.22 0.94 5.01
CA PRO A 128 -12.66 1.14 4.80
C PRO A 128 -13.21 2.34 5.58
N SER A 129 -12.47 3.43 5.62
CA SER A 129 -12.87 4.64 6.35
C SER A 129 -12.42 5.87 5.58
N LEU A 130 -13.13 6.99 5.80
CA LEU A 130 -12.72 8.29 5.26
C LEU A 130 -11.75 8.92 6.26
N SER A 131 -10.51 8.54 6.16
CA SER A 131 -9.47 8.96 7.09
C SER A 131 -8.31 9.60 6.34
N LEU A 132 -7.32 10.07 7.08
CA LEU A 132 -6.11 10.63 6.49
C LEU A 132 -5.36 9.58 5.64
N LEU A 133 -5.40 8.31 6.03
CA LEU A 133 -4.83 7.23 5.22
C LEU A 133 -5.54 7.13 3.87
N THR A 134 -6.86 7.17 3.87
CA THR A 134 -7.64 7.14 2.62
C THR A 134 -7.33 8.35 1.75
N VAL A 135 -7.24 9.54 2.35
CA VAL A 135 -6.88 10.77 1.62
C VAL A 135 -5.51 10.60 0.96
N ASN A 136 -4.52 10.06 1.67
CA ASN A 136 -3.21 9.77 1.09
C ASN A 136 -3.31 8.84 -0.10
N GLY A 137 -4.16 7.83 -0.02
CA GLY A 137 -4.35 6.88 -1.13
C GLY A 137 -5.04 7.49 -2.34
N LEU A 138 -5.81 8.56 -2.17
CA LEU A 138 -6.56 9.19 -3.25
C LEU A 138 -5.79 10.30 -3.98
N ILE A 139 -4.79 10.85 -3.37
CA ILE A 139 -3.99 11.93 -3.94
C ILE A 139 -2.78 11.34 -4.67
#